data_d79ab49fca86cd0641ac1df7835efff5
#
_entry.id   d79ab49fca86cd0641ac1df7835efff5
#
_cell.length_a   1.000
_cell.length_b   1.000
_cell.length_c   1.000
_cell.angle_alpha   90.00
_cell.angle_beta   90.00
_cell.angle_gamma   90.00
#
_symmetry.space_group_name_H-M   'P 1'
#
loop_
_entity.id
_entity.type
_entity.pdbx_description
1 polymer ?
#
loop_
_entity_poly.entity_id
_entity_poly.type
_entity_poly.pdbx_seq_one_letter_code
_entity_poly.pdbx_strand_id
1 'polypeptide(L)'
;MPSPIVELDLDDWGAAPKARPEWTAAVEAGKVLWFPRLAFAVQPQERALLREDMLAPKSRNVSLSADGVLKGAGGDGAEQARLAAMVGRFRTQALALVDALFPAYRGALTAAPTSFRPRRVETRRQSVRADDRRMHVDAFPSRPNYGERILRVFANINPEGAPRVWRVGGDFESVARHFLPGAKPYRA
;
A
#
# COMPACT_ATOMS: atom_id res chain seq x y z
N MET A 1 20.69 -2.49 15.77
CA MET A 1 20.19 -3.19 14.57
C MET A 1 20.20 -2.21 13.39
N PRO A 2 20.51 -2.64 12.16
CA PRO A 2 20.43 -1.76 11.01
C PRO A 2 18.99 -1.27 10.82
N SER A 3 18.82 -0.03 10.28
CA SER A 3 17.51 0.56 10.02
C SER A 3 16.67 -0.36 9.13
N PRO A 4 15.39 -0.59 9.47
CA PRO A 4 14.47 -1.32 8.59
C PRO A 4 14.01 -0.46 7.40
N ILE A 5 14.42 0.81 7.34
CA ILE A 5 14.05 1.75 6.29
C ILE A 5 15.31 2.14 5.53
N VAL A 6 15.23 2.09 4.20
CA VAL A 6 16.24 2.57 3.26
C VAL A 6 15.67 3.80 2.57
N GLU A 7 16.29 4.94 2.79
CA GLU A 7 15.89 6.19 2.15
C GLU A 7 16.49 6.29 0.76
N LEU A 8 15.68 6.68 -0.22
CA LEU A 8 16.06 6.87 -1.60
C LEU A 8 15.68 8.28 -2.06
N ASP A 9 16.66 8.98 -2.62
CA ASP A 9 16.50 10.34 -3.11
C ASP A 9 15.97 10.32 -4.56
N LEU A 10 14.65 10.27 -4.69
CA LEU A 10 13.92 10.33 -5.94
C LEU A 10 12.77 11.32 -5.79
N ASP A 11 12.58 12.20 -6.76
CA ASP A 11 11.56 13.26 -6.76
C ASP A 11 10.66 13.27 -8.00
N ASP A 12 10.97 12.44 -8.98
CA ASP A 12 10.18 12.31 -10.21
C ASP A 12 9.84 10.83 -10.50
N TRP A 13 8.57 10.53 -10.69
CA TRP A 13 8.09 9.20 -11.06
C TRP A 13 8.57 8.73 -12.44
N GLY A 14 8.89 9.66 -13.34
CA GLY A 14 9.39 9.37 -14.68
C GLY A 14 10.91 9.23 -14.75
N ALA A 15 11.64 9.79 -13.79
CA ALA A 15 13.10 9.73 -13.70
C ALA A 15 13.53 8.49 -12.88
N ALA A 16 13.06 7.31 -13.28
CA ALA A 16 13.37 6.09 -12.55
C ALA A 16 14.89 5.88 -12.44
N PRO A 17 15.42 5.71 -11.22
CA PRO A 17 16.83 5.50 -11.03
C PRO A 17 17.26 4.16 -11.65
N LYS A 18 18.53 4.08 -12.06
CA LYS A 18 19.10 2.81 -12.51
C LYS A 18 18.98 1.78 -11.38
N ALA A 19 18.36 0.64 -11.68
CA ALA A 19 18.18 -0.45 -10.73
C ALA A 19 19.48 -0.84 -10.03
N ARG A 20 19.39 -1.13 -8.74
CA ARG A 20 20.50 -1.57 -7.92
C ARG A 20 20.17 -2.87 -7.20
N PRO A 21 21.03 -3.89 -7.25
CA PRO A 21 20.78 -5.18 -6.58
C PRO A 21 20.52 -5.05 -5.09
N GLU A 22 21.14 -4.08 -4.41
CA GLU A 22 20.96 -3.83 -2.98
C GLU A 22 19.52 -3.41 -2.62
N TRP A 23 18.77 -2.79 -3.51
CA TRP A 23 17.36 -2.45 -3.27
C TRP A 23 16.47 -3.70 -3.31
N THR A 24 16.71 -4.57 -4.26
CA THR A 24 16.04 -5.88 -4.31
C THR A 24 16.35 -6.67 -3.04
N ALA A 25 17.62 -6.78 -2.67
CA ALA A 25 18.03 -7.46 -1.44
C ALA A 25 17.39 -6.85 -0.18
N ALA A 26 17.26 -5.52 -0.12
CA ALA A 26 16.62 -4.85 1.00
C ALA A 26 15.12 -5.21 1.10
N VAL A 27 14.38 -5.17 -0.02
CA VAL A 27 12.96 -5.52 -0.05
C VAL A 27 12.75 -7.01 0.26
N GLU A 28 13.59 -7.89 -0.28
CA GLU A 28 13.56 -9.32 0.01
C GLU A 28 13.85 -9.60 1.49
N ALA A 29 14.68 -8.79 2.15
CA ALA A 29 14.92 -8.85 3.59
C ALA A 29 13.81 -8.19 4.43
N GLY A 30 12.68 -7.78 3.82
CA GLY A 30 11.55 -7.16 4.51
C GLY A 30 11.74 -5.70 4.88
N LYS A 31 12.74 -5.01 4.33
CA LYS A 31 12.94 -3.59 4.54
C LYS A 31 11.98 -2.76 3.69
N VAL A 32 11.77 -1.52 4.10
CA VAL A 32 10.96 -0.52 3.37
C VAL A 32 11.90 0.43 2.63
N LEU A 33 11.63 0.64 1.34
CA LEU A 33 12.23 1.73 0.60
C LEU A 33 11.36 2.97 0.79
N TRP A 34 11.95 4.05 1.26
CA TRP A 34 11.25 5.31 1.52
C TRP A 34 11.76 6.41 0.59
N PHE A 35 10.82 7.09 -0.04
CA PHE A 35 11.07 8.16 -1.00
C PHE A 35 10.47 9.47 -0.46
N PRO A 36 11.19 10.22 0.36
CA PRO A 36 10.65 11.40 1.05
C PRO A 36 10.21 12.51 0.10
N ARG A 37 10.79 12.59 -1.10
CA ARG A 37 10.52 13.63 -2.09
C ARG A 37 9.61 13.18 -3.24
N LEU A 38 9.30 11.88 -3.36
CA LEU A 38 8.48 11.33 -4.44
C LEU A 38 6.99 11.47 -4.11
N ALA A 39 6.45 12.66 -4.24
CA ALA A 39 5.03 12.90 -4.01
C ALA A 39 4.19 12.48 -5.23
N PHE A 40 3.04 11.86 -5.00
CA PHE A 40 2.03 11.69 -6.05
C PHE A 40 1.34 13.03 -6.30
N ALA A 41 1.45 13.56 -7.51
CA ALA A 41 0.86 14.84 -7.88
C ALA A 41 -0.67 14.72 -8.03
N VAL A 42 -1.40 15.13 -7.00
CA VAL A 42 -2.86 15.28 -7.06
C VAL A 42 -3.18 16.54 -7.88
N GLN A 43 -3.92 16.38 -8.95
CA GLN A 43 -4.29 17.48 -9.83
C GLN A 43 -5.32 18.41 -9.15
N PRO A 44 -5.41 19.70 -9.53
CA PRO A 44 -6.33 20.64 -8.89
C PRO A 44 -7.79 20.16 -8.85
N GLN A 45 -8.28 19.57 -9.94
CA GLN A 45 -9.64 19.03 -10.05
C GLN A 45 -9.86 17.71 -9.27
N GLU A 46 -8.80 17.05 -8.84
CA GLU A 46 -8.85 15.82 -8.04
C GLU A 46 -8.91 16.12 -6.53
N ARG A 47 -8.49 17.32 -6.11
CA ARG A 47 -8.48 17.70 -4.68
C ARG A 47 -9.84 17.57 -4.02
N ALA A 48 -10.91 17.88 -4.74
CA ALA A 48 -12.29 17.72 -4.28
C ALA A 48 -12.67 16.25 -3.98
N LEU A 49 -11.91 15.27 -4.48
CA LEU A 49 -12.13 13.84 -4.23
C LEU A 49 -11.48 13.35 -2.92
N LEU A 50 -10.61 14.17 -2.30
CA LEU A 50 -9.89 13.80 -1.08
C LEU A 50 -10.75 14.04 0.17
N ARG A 51 -11.96 13.52 0.19
CA ARG A 51 -12.93 13.66 1.27
C ARG A 51 -13.53 12.30 1.65
N GLU A 52 -14.01 12.18 2.88
CA GLU A 52 -14.44 10.88 3.44
C GLU A 52 -15.69 10.30 2.78
N ASP A 53 -16.58 11.12 2.26
CA ASP A 53 -17.82 10.71 1.59
C ASP A 53 -17.60 10.17 0.16
N MET A 54 -16.36 10.26 -0.36
CA MET A 54 -15.94 9.45 -1.51
C MET A 54 -15.86 7.95 -1.18
N LEU A 55 -16.10 7.55 0.05
CA LEU A 55 -16.24 6.18 0.46
C LEU A 55 -17.70 5.81 0.63
N ALA A 56 -18.18 4.82 -0.11
CA ALA A 56 -19.55 4.32 0.01
C ALA A 56 -19.83 3.78 1.43
N PRO A 57 -21.07 3.87 1.91
CA PRO A 57 -21.46 3.32 3.21
C PRO A 57 -21.02 1.85 3.36
N LYS A 58 -20.50 1.50 4.54
CA LYS A 58 -19.98 0.16 4.90
C LYS A 58 -18.71 -0.27 4.15
N SER A 59 -18.18 0.51 3.21
CA SER A 59 -16.90 0.23 2.56
C SER A 59 -15.72 0.65 3.44
N ARG A 60 -14.61 -0.10 3.38
CA ARG A 60 -13.38 0.21 4.11
C ARG A 60 -12.40 1.04 3.30
N ASN A 61 -12.46 0.91 1.99
CA ASN A 61 -11.63 1.61 1.00
C ASN A 61 -12.35 1.63 -0.34
N VAL A 62 -11.95 2.54 -1.20
CA VAL A 62 -12.25 2.45 -2.63
C VAL A 62 -11.20 1.57 -3.28
N SER A 63 -11.58 0.71 -4.20
CA SER A 63 -10.67 -0.23 -4.85
C SER A 63 -10.89 -0.20 -6.37
N LEU A 64 -9.80 -0.02 -7.12
CA LEU A 64 -9.77 -0.11 -8.57
C LEU A 64 -9.14 -1.44 -8.97
N SER A 65 -9.91 -2.34 -9.58
CA SER A 65 -9.43 -3.63 -10.08
C SER A 65 -8.53 -3.49 -11.31
N ALA A 66 -7.87 -4.58 -11.73
CA ALA A 66 -6.95 -4.56 -12.88
C ALA A 66 -7.69 -4.20 -14.19
N ASP A 67 -8.92 -4.65 -14.32
CA ASP A 67 -9.84 -4.39 -15.46
C ASP A 67 -10.53 -3.01 -15.39
N GLY A 68 -10.14 -2.15 -14.43
CA GLY A 68 -10.63 -0.77 -14.34
C GLY A 68 -11.96 -0.60 -13.59
N VAL A 69 -12.50 -1.65 -12.96
CA VAL A 69 -13.76 -1.55 -12.21
C VAL A 69 -13.51 -0.93 -10.84
N LEU A 70 -14.20 0.19 -10.55
CA LEU A 70 -14.16 0.87 -9.26
C LEU A 70 -15.23 0.29 -8.33
N LYS A 71 -14.82 -0.06 -7.10
CA LYS A 71 -15.70 -0.60 -6.05
C LYS A 71 -15.58 0.20 -4.76
N GLY A 72 -16.66 0.33 -4.03
CA GLY A 72 -16.68 0.98 -2.72
C GLY A 72 -16.60 2.51 -2.78
N ALA A 73 -16.73 3.13 -3.95
CA ALA A 73 -16.76 4.57 -4.12
C ALA A 73 -18.13 5.15 -3.80
N GLY A 74 -18.14 6.28 -3.08
CA GLY A 74 -19.25 7.22 -2.97
C GLY A 74 -19.20 8.27 -4.07
N GLY A 75 -19.98 9.34 -3.88
CA GLY A 75 -20.08 10.43 -4.86
C GLY A 75 -20.96 10.08 -6.08
N ASP A 76 -21.06 11.01 -7.00
CA ASP A 76 -21.78 10.82 -8.27
C ASP A 76 -20.93 10.09 -9.32
N GLY A 77 -21.54 9.78 -10.47
CA GLY A 77 -20.86 9.08 -11.56
C GLY A 77 -19.66 9.83 -12.14
N ALA A 78 -19.73 11.16 -12.20
CA ALA A 78 -18.62 11.98 -12.70
C ALA A 78 -17.45 12.02 -11.71
N GLU A 79 -17.75 12.08 -10.43
CA GLU A 79 -16.75 11.98 -9.35
C GLU A 79 -16.08 10.62 -9.32
N GLN A 80 -16.87 9.55 -9.44
CA GLN A 80 -16.35 8.18 -9.51
C GLN A 80 -15.45 7.97 -10.72
N ALA A 81 -15.80 8.51 -11.90
CA ALA A 81 -14.97 8.45 -13.09
C ALA A 81 -13.63 9.18 -12.89
N ARG A 82 -13.66 10.39 -12.31
CA ARG A 82 -12.43 11.14 -11.96
C ARG A 82 -11.58 10.41 -10.95
N LEU A 83 -12.20 9.81 -9.92
CA LEU A 83 -11.49 9.01 -8.90
C LEU A 83 -10.84 7.78 -9.53
N ALA A 84 -11.53 7.07 -10.42
CA ALA A 84 -10.97 5.94 -11.15
C ALA A 84 -9.76 6.37 -11.99
N ALA A 85 -9.83 7.52 -12.68
CA ALA A 85 -8.72 8.06 -13.45
C ALA A 85 -7.52 8.42 -12.56
N MET A 86 -7.74 9.08 -11.41
CA MET A 86 -6.69 9.40 -10.44
C MET A 86 -6.00 8.15 -9.91
N VAL A 87 -6.76 7.16 -9.45
CA VAL A 87 -6.23 5.89 -8.92
C VAL A 87 -5.52 5.08 -10.00
N GLY A 88 -6.06 5.09 -11.22
CA GLY A 88 -5.45 4.45 -12.39
C GLY A 88 -4.10 5.06 -12.75
N ARG A 89 -3.98 6.39 -12.72
CA ARG A 89 -2.72 7.12 -12.94
C ARG A 89 -1.68 6.76 -11.88
N PHE A 90 -2.08 6.72 -10.60
CA PHE A 90 -1.19 6.24 -9.53
C PHE A 90 -0.71 4.80 -9.78
N ARG A 91 -1.62 3.88 -10.15
CA ARG A 91 -1.27 2.51 -10.50
C ARG A 91 -0.21 2.45 -11.60
N THR A 92 -0.41 3.19 -12.69
CA THR A 92 0.51 3.20 -13.83
C THR A 92 1.90 3.67 -13.39
N GLN A 93 1.98 4.75 -12.62
CA GLN A 93 3.24 5.28 -12.10
C GLN A 93 3.92 4.30 -11.14
N ALA A 94 3.14 3.68 -10.24
CA ALA A 94 3.66 2.71 -9.28
C ALA A 94 4.21 1.45 -9.95
N LEU A 95 3.53 0.94 -10.97
CA LEU A 95 4.01 -0.21 -11.76
C LEU A 95 5.30 0.14 -12.51
N ALA A 96 5.35 1.31 -13.16
CA ALA A 96 6.55 1.76 -13.86
C ALA A 96 7.75 1.93 -12.89
N LEU A 97 7.51 2.47 -11.70
CA LEU A 97 8.54 2.58 -10.67
C LEU A 97 9.04 1.20 -10.22
N VAL A 98 8.13 0.25 -9.97
CA VAL A 98 8.49 -1.13 -9.59
C VAL A 98 9.31 -1.80 -10.68
N ASP A 99 8.90 -1.68 -11.94
CA ASP A 99 9.63 -2.25 -13.08
C ASP A 99 11.03 -1.65 -13.26
N ALA A 100 11.19 -0.39 -12.92
CA ALA A 100 12.49 0.28 -12.99
C ALA A 100 13.42 -0.09 -11.82
N LEU A 101 12.88 -0.15 -10.60
CA LEU A 101 13.65 -0.50 -9.41
C LEU A 101 14.00 -1.99 -9.35
N PHE A 102 13.10 -2.85 -9.84
CA PHE A 102 13.19 -4.30 -9.71
C PHE A 102 12.99 -5.01 -11.07
N PRO A 103 13.88 -4.81 -12.03
CA PRO A 103 13.74 -5.44 -13.35
C PRO A 103 13.69 -6.97 -13.30
N ALA A 104 14.25 -7.59 -12.26
CA ALA A 104 14.18 -9.03 -12.04
C ALA A 104 12.75 -9.53 -11.71
N TYR A 105 11.84 -8.64 -11.31
CA TYR A 105 10.45 -9.00 -11.02
C TYR A 105 9.53 -8.93 -12.24
N ARG A 106 10.02 -8.42 -13.37
CA ARG A 106 9.22 -8.36 -14.60
C ARG A 106 8.68 -9.72 -15.00
N GLY A 107 7.37 -9.78 -15.22
CA GLY A 107 6.67 -11.02 -15.56
C GLY A 107 6.42 -11.97 -14.39
N ALA A 108 6.97 -11.72 -13.20
CA ALA A 108 6.74 -12.51 -11.99
C ALA A 108 5.70 -11.89 -11.05
N LEU A 109 5.28 -10.64 -11.28
CA LEU A 109 4.32 -9.96 -10.45
C LEU A 109 2.90 -10.08 -11.00
N THR A 110 1.96 -10.38 -10.11
CA THR A 110 0.52 -10.28 -10.38
C THR A 110 -0.02 -8.99 -9.79
N ALA A 111 -0.57 -8.12 -10.64
CA ALA A 111 -1.11 -6.84 -10.20
C ALA A 111 -2.40 -7.02 -9.39
N ALA A 112 -2.37 -6.63 -8.14
CA ALA A 112 -3.54 -6.57 -7.27
C ALA A 112 -4.34 -5.26 -7.46
N PRO A 113 -5.59 -5.18 -6.94
CA PRO A 113 -6.35 -3.94 -6.96
C PRO A 113 -5.63 -2.80 -6.25
N THR A 114 -5.73 -1.59 -6.81
CA THR A 114 -5.20 -0.37 -6.21
C THR A 114 -6.25 0.27 -5.32
N SER A 115 -5.88 0.63 -4.09
CA SER A 115 -6.82 1.16 -3.10
C SER A 115 -6.61 2.65 -2.84
N PHE A 116 -7.71 3.39 -2.76
CA PHE A 116 -7.78 4.74 -2.22
C PHE A 116 -8.47 4.71 -0.84
N ARG A 117 -7.88 5.36 0.17
CA ARG A 117 -8.35 5.36 1.56
C ARG A 117 -8.54 6.80 2.03
N PRO A 118 -9.75 7.39 1.85
CA PRO A 118 -10.00 8.79 2.22
C PRO A 118 -10.09 9.01 3.73
N ARG A 119 -10.37 7.97 4.52
CA ARG A 119 -10.46 8.08 5.97
C ARG A 119 -9.12 7.93 6.66
N ARG A 120 -8.88 8.76 7.67
CA ARG A 120 -7.77 8.58 8.60
C ARG A 120 -7.99 7.31 9.43
N VAL A 121 -6.92 6.54 9.63
CA VAL A 121 -6.97 5.29 10.41
C VAL A 121 -7.30 5.57 11.86
N GLU A 122 -6.82 6.69 12.38
CA GLU A 122 -6.98 7.13 13.77
C GLU A 122 -8.42 7.38 14.16
N THR A 123 -9.27 7.79 13.21
CA THR A 123 -10.68 8.11 13.45
C THR A 123 -11.61 6.90 13.36
N ARG A 124 -11.10 5.74 12.95
CA ARG A 124 -11.93 4.54 12.79
C ARG A 124 -12.20 3.89 14.14
N ARG A 125 -13.48 3.65 14.43
CA ARG A 125 -13.88 2.69 15.47
C ARG A 125 -13.72 1.29 14.92
N GLN A 126 -12.82 0.50 15.51
CA GLN A 126 -12.53 -0.86 15.08
C GLN A 126 -12.50 -1.79 16.28
N SER A 127 -12.89 -3.05 16.10
CA SER A 127 -12.63 -4.08 17.10
C SER A 127 -11.12 -4.35 17.20
N VAL A 128 -10.68 -4.88 18.34
CA VAL A 128 -9.25 -5.21 18.56
C VAL A 128 -8.69 -6.11 17.45
N ARG A 129 -9.52 -7.01 16.89
CA ARG A 129 -9.09 -7.92 15.81
C ARG A 129 -9.02 -7.26 14.43
N ALA A 130 -9.71 -6.14 14.23
CA ALA A 130 -9.79 -5.43 12.96
C ALA A 130 -8.95 -4.14 12.95
N ASP A 131 -8.22 -3.85 14.04
CA ASP A 131 -7.43 -2.65 14.21
C ASP A 131 -6.12 -2.73 13.40
N ASP A 132 -6.15 -2.13 12.21
CA ASP A 132 -5.01 -2.07 11.28
C ASP A 132 -3.89 -1.10 11.72
N ARG A 133 -4.05 -0.40 12.85
CA ARG A 133 -2.96 0.36 13.52
C ARG A 133 -1.99 -0.55 14.26
N ARG A 134 -2.44 -1.78 14.58
CA ARG A 134 -1.60 -2.79 15.21
C ARG A 134 -0.68 -3.44 14.17
N MET A 135 0.48 -3.88 14.60
CA MET A 135 1.35 -4.67 13.73
C MET A 135 0.65 -5.96 13.33
N HIS A 136 0.60 -6.21 12.04
CA HIS A 136 -0.06 -7.37 11.43
C HIS A 136 0.65 -7.76 10.14
N VAL A 137 0.40 -8.96 9.69
CA VAL A 137 0.72 -9.43 8.35
C VAL A 137 -0.56 -9.49 7.52
N ASP A 138 -0.46 -9.19 6.23
CA ASP A 138 -1.61 -9.21 5.32
C ASP A 138 -1.92 -10.62 4.77
N ALA A 139 -1.71 -11.64 5.59
CA ALA A 139 -2.10 -13.01 5.31
C ALA A 139 -3.20 -13.44 6.27
N PHE A 140 -4.35 -13.82 5.73
CA PHE A 140 -5.52 -14.18 6.53
C PHE A 140 -5.95 -15.62 6.21
N PRO A 141 -6.44 -16.40 7.18
CA PRO A 141 -6.95 -17.75 6.91
C PRO A 141 -8.05 -17.78 5.82
N SER A 142 -8.86 -16.72 5.74
CA SER A 142 -9.90 -16.56 4.72
C SER A 142 -9.37 -16.13 3.34
N ARG A 143 -8.11 -15.73 3.24
CA ARG A 143 -7.42 -15.30 2.02
C ARG A 143 -5.95 -15.65 2.13
N PRO A 144 -5.60 -16.94 2.04
CA PRO A 144 -4.22 -17.37 2.16
C PRO A 144 -3.39 -16.94 0.96
N ASN A 145 -2.14 -16.58 1.19
CA ASN A 145 -1.23 -16.15 0.13
C ASN A 145 -0.52 -17.33 -0.56
N TYR A 146 -0.72 -18.56 -0.11
CA TYR A 146 -0.11 -19.77 -0.70
C TYR A 146 1.43 -19.68 -0.90
N GLY A 147 2.11 -18.97 -0.01
CA GLY A 147 3.56 -18.74 -0.09
C GLY A 147 3.96 -17.53 -0.94
N GLU A 148 3.04 -16.88 -1.62
CA GLU A 148 3.32 -15.62 -2.34
C GLU A 148 3.63 -14.47 -1.38
N ARG A 149 4.52 -13.58 -1.82
CA ARG A 149 4.85 -12.35 -1.08
C ARG A 149 4.06 -11.17 -1.66
N ILE A 150 3.77 -10.21 -0.82
CA ILE A 150 3.04 -9.00 -1.22
C ILE A 150 4.01 -7.83 -1.25
N LEU A 151 4.24 -7.27 -2.44
CA LEU A 151 4.92 -5.98 -2.61
C LEU A 151 3.87 -4.87 -2.65
N ARG A 152 4.08 -3.81 -1.89
CA ARG A 152 3.15 -2.66 -1.83
C ARG A 152 3.85 -1.35 -2.12
N VAL A 153 3.19 -0.50 -2.88
CA VAL A 153 3.57 0.89 -3.08
C VAL A 153 2.50 1.78 -2.45
N PHE A 154 2.92 2.72 -1.61
CA PHE A 154 2.04 3.68 -0.94
C PHE A 154 2.44 5.10 -1.28
N ALA A 155 1.46 5.96 -1.48
CA ALA A 155 1.64 7.41 -1.50
C ALA A 155 0.76 8.06 -0.44
N ASN A 156 1.32 8.99 0.33
CA ASN A 156 0.54 9.85 1.20
C ASN A 156 0.03 11.04 0.38
N ILE A 157 -1.28 11.13 0.24
CA ILE A 157 -1.98 12.20 -0.50
C ILE A 157 -2.87 13.03 0.43
N ASN A 158 -2.53 13.09 1.71
CA ASN A 158 -3.29 13.90 2.66
C ASN A 158 -3.26 15.37 2.24
N PRO A 159 -4.44 16.02 2.04
CA PRO A 159 -4.50 17.40 1.54
C PRO A 159 -3.93 18.43 2.52
N GLU A 160 -3.85 18.08 3.80
CA GLU A 160 -3.30 18.92 4.87
C GLU A 160 -1.80 18.67 5.10
N GLY A 161 -1.18 17.80 4.31
CA GLY A 161 0.23 17.43 4.46
C GLY A 161 0.55 16.63 5.72
N ALA A 162 -0.46 16.18 6.48
CA ALA A 162 -0.22 15.41 7.68
C ALA A 162 0.50 14.10 7.36
N PRO A 163 1.59 13.77 8.06
CA PRO A 163 2.35 12.56 7.81
C PRO A 163 1.53 11.32 8.21
N ARG A 164 1.74 10.22 7.49
CA ARG A 164 1.26 8.92 7.92
C ARG A 164 2.37 8.20 8.68
N VAL A 165 2.10 7.90 9.94
CA VAL A 165 3.04 7.15 10.78
C VAL A 165 3.03 5.68 10.38
N TRP A 166 4.21 5.14 10.07
CA TRP A 166 4.44 3.72 9.83
C TRP A 166 5.34 3.13 10.90
N ARG A 167 5.04 1.89 11.26
CA ARG A 167 5.90 1.09 12.14
C ARG A 167 6.27 -0.17 11.38
N VAL A 168 7.56 -0.43 11.26
CA VAL A 168 8.09 -1.63 10.62
C VAL A 168 8.47 -2.61 11.72
N GLY A 169 7.91 -3.81 11.68
CA GLY A 169 8.24 -4.90 12.60
C GLY A 169 9.55 -5.58 12.21
N GLY A 170 9.91 -6.59 12.98
CA GLY A 170 10.93 -7.57 12.59
C GLY A 170 10.47 -8.39 11.38
N ASP A 171 11.39 -9.17 10.80
CA ASP A 171 11.03 -10.13 9.77
C ASP A 171 10.01 -11.15 10.32
N PHE A 172 9.23 -11.74 9.40
CA PHE A 172 8.14 -12.64 9.77
C PHE A 172 8.63 -13.84 10.59
N GLU A 173 9.79 -14.39 10.26
CA GLU A 173 10.33 -15.57 10.95
C GLU A 173 10.70 -15.25 12.40
N SER A 174 11.36 -14.13 12.64
CA SER A 174 11.70 -13.67 14.00
C SER A 174 10.44 -13.41 14.83
N VAL A 175 9.43 -12.77 14.25
CA VAL A 175 8.14 -12.52 14.91
C VAL A 175 7.43 -13.84 15.19
N ALA A 176 7.36 -14.76 14.23
CA ALA A 176 6.74 -16.08 14.40
C ALA A 176 7.45 -16.89 15.50
N ARG A 177 8.78 -16.95 15.51
CA ARG A 177 9.56 -17.64 16.57
C ARG A 177 9.27 -17.08 17.96
N HIS A 178 9.06 -15.76 18.06
CA HIS A 178 8.75 -15.12 19.34
C HIS A 178 7.36 -15.51 19.87
N PHE A 179 6.35 -15.59 19.00
CA PHE A 179 4.96 -15.80 19.41
C PHE A 179 4.49 -17.25 19.37
N LEU A 180 5.09 -18.12 18.56
CA LEU A 180 4.70 -19.53 18.43
C LEU A 180 4.71 -20.30 19.75
N PRO A 181 5.68 -20.13 20.67
CA PRO A 181 5.67 -20.84 21.95
C PRO A 181 4.43 -20.56 22.82
N GLY A 182 3.84 -19.37 22.67
CA GLY A 182 2.63 -18.98 23.39
C GLY A 182 1.32 -19.26 22.62
N ALA A 183 1.41 -19.74 21.37
CA ALA A 183 0.23 -20.06 20.57
C ALA A 183 -0.43 -21.36 21.06
N LYS A 184 -1.75 -21.29 21.24
CA LYS A 184 -2.51 -22.52 21.52
C LYS A 184 -2.50 -23.41 20.28
N PRO A 185 -2.47 -24.74 20.43
CA PRO A 185 -2.55 -25.66 19.30
C PRO A 185 -3.79 -25.33 18.44
N TYR A 186 -3.59 -25.11 17.16
CA TYR A 186 -4.70 -24.97 16.21
C TYR A 186 -5.34 -26.36 16.05
N ARG A 187 -6.63 -26.43 16.31
CA ARG A 187 -7.45 -27.58 15.95
C ARG A 187 -8.25 -27.21 14.71
N ALA A 188 -7.99 -27.90 13.60
CA ALA A 188 -8.77 -27.79 12.38
C ALA A 188 -10.19 -28.29 12.57
#